data_107161eb6061574141360de99f7bd1a8
#
_entry.id   107161eb6061574141360de99f7bd1a8
#
_cell.length_a   1.000
_cell.length_b   1.000
_cell.length_c   1.000
_cell.angle_alpha   90.00
_cell.angle_beta   90.00
_cell.angle_gamma   90.00
#
_symmetry.space_group_name_H-M   'P 1'
#
loop_
_entity.id
_entity.type
_entity.pdbx_description
1 polymer ?
#
loop_
_entity_poly.entity_id
_entity_poly.type
_entity_poly.pdbx_seq_one_letter_code
_entity_poly.pdbx_strand_id
1 'polypeptide(L)'
;MSAGDTGFMMICAALVFFMTPGLAFFYGGLVRRKNVVNTMMACVAIMGLSVVMWVLFGYSLSFGGNHAGIIGDFRWFGLSRIGMDEAGPYAATIPHLVFVAFQMMFAMITPALITGSLVGRVKFKALFLFIALWSVLVYYPMAHMVWGEGGFLAEIGSVDFAGGNVVHISSGVSALVFALILGRRRGYENTAYRVHNIPFVALGAFILWFGWFGFNAGSALGANGLAAHAFMTTALASASAMLSWMFIDVIKDGKPTLVGASTGLVVGLVAITPGAGFVPIWSAIIIGALVSPICCFTISLLKGKLKIDDALDAFGCHGIGGVWGGIATGIFAKKSINSVAKWDGLIYGDYHLFVAQIIGIVVTLAVAIAGTLICLGVVRLFTELRVDEKAEKVGLDLSQHGESAYPTFNGLDS
;
A
#
# COMPACT_ATOMS: atom_id res chain seq x y z
N MET A 1 -30.24 3.88 7.08
CA MET A 1 -28.98 3.26 7.49
C MET A 1 -29.21 1.84 7.97
N SER A 2 -28.22 0.94 7.79
CA SER A 2 -28.27 -0.47 8.19
C SER A 2 -27.31 -0.70 9.35
N ALA A 3 -27.81 -1.26 10.46
CA ALA A 3 -26.97 -1.61 11.60
C ALA A 3 -25.95 -2.71 11.23
N GLY A 4 -26.35 -3.66 10.37
CA GLY A 4 -25.45 -4.73 9.87
C GLY A 4 -24.31 -4.17 9.04
N ASP A 5 -24.59 -3.28 8.08
CA ASP A 5 -23.56 -2.65 7.26
C ASP A 5 -22.64 -1.76 8.10
N THR A 6 -23.20 -1.01 9.04
CA THR A 6 -22.43 -0.15 9.96
C THR A 6 -21.46 -0.96 10.80
N GLY A 7 -21.93 -2.04 11.44
CA GLY A 7 -21.10 -2.94 12.22
C GLY A 7 -20.01 -3.62 11.39
N PHE A 8 -20.37 -4.12 10.19
CA PHE A 8 -19.41 -4.69 9.25
C PHE A 8 -18.32 -3.69 8.86
N MET A 9 -18.68 -2.47 8.50
CA MET A 9 -17.72 -1.45 8.08
C MET A 9 -16.82 -0.96 9.21
N MET A 10 -17.34 -0.87 10.45
CA MET A 10 -16.50 -0.56 11.61
C MET A 10 -15.47 -1.66 11.88
N ILE A 11 -15.85 -2.93 11.75
CA ILE A 11 -14.92 -4.06 11.85
C ILE A 11 -13.91 -4.02 10.71
N CYS A 12 -14.33 -3.77 9.47
CA CYS A 12 -13.41 -3.62 8.33
C CYS A 12 -12.41 -2.48 8.56
N ALA A 13 -12.85 -1.33 9.06
CA ALA A 13 -11.95 -0.23 9.40
C ALA A 13 -10.91 -0.64 10.46
N ALA A 14 -11.32 -1.35 11.53
CA ALA A 14 -10.42 -1.87 12.55
C ALA A 14 -9.42 -2.89 11.99
N LEU A 15 -9.85 -3.77 11.08
CA LEU A 15 -8.99 -4.72 10.39
C LEU A 15 -7.93 -4.01 9.55
N VAL A 16 -8.31 -2.97 8.79
CA VAL A 16 -7.36 -2.17 7.99
C VAL A 16 -6.42 -1.36 8.89
N PHE A 17 -6.91 -0.79 10.00
CA PHE A 17 -6.04 -0.18 11.02
C PHE A 17 -4.92 -1.13 11.46
N PHE A 18 -5.27 -2.38 11.74
CA PHE A 18 -4.34 -3.40 12.22
C PHE A 18 -3.27 -3.78 11.18
N MET A 19 -3.52 -3.51 9.90
CA MET A 19 -2.52 -3.76 8.84
C MET A 19 -1.27 -2.88 8.99
N THR A 20 -1.36 -1.65 9.48
CA THR A 20 -0.17 -0.80 9.63
C THR A 20 0.78 -1.31 10.72
N PRO A 21 0.34 -1.72 11.92
CA PRO A 21 1.15 -2.53 12.83
C PRO A 21 1.68 -3.83 12.21
N GLY A 22 0.86 -4.54 11.42
CA GLY A 22 1.30 -5.73 10.69
C GLY A 22 2.46 -5.43 9.74
N LEU A 23 2.38 -4.32 9.00
CA LEU A 23 3.46 -3.85 8.13
C LEU A 23 4.74 -3.51 8.94
N ALA A 24 4.58 -2.90 10.11
CA ALA A 24 5.71 -2.60 10.99
C ALA A 24 6.44 -3.88 11.42
N PHE A 25 5.73 -4.96 11.75
CA PHE A 25 6.33 -6.26 12.03
C PHE A 25 6.93 -6.92 10.79
N PHE A 26 6.24 -6.88 9.65
CA PHE A 26 6.74 -7.44 8.39
C PHE A 26 8.06 -6.78 7.98
N TYR A 27 8.09 -5.45 7.91
CA TYR A 27 9.30 -4.70 7.60
C TYR A 27 10.35 -4.79 8.71
N GLY A 28 9.92 -4.71 9.98
CA GLY A 28 10.79 -4.84 11.14
C GLY A 28 11.53 -6.17 11.18
N GLY A 29 10.87 -7.27 10.77
CA GLY A 29 11.50 -8.58 10.65
C GLY A 29 12.51 -8.67 9.51
N LEU A 30 12.25 -7.99 8.39
CA LEU A 30 13.10 -8.00 7.20
C LEU A 30 14.39 -7.17 7.36
N VAL A 31 14.37 -6.08 8.15
CA VAL A 31 15.52 -5.17 8.28
C VAL A 31 16.67 -5.76 9.10
N ARG A 32 17.82 -5.10 9.08
CA ARG A 32 18.92 -5.42 10.00
C ARG A 32 18.55 -5.11 11.43
N ARG A 33 19.01 -5.93 12.40
CA ARG A 33 18.75 -5.80 13.84
C ARG A 33 18.89 -4.39 14.41
N LYS A 34 19.81 -3.59 13.91
CA LYS A 34 20.12 -2.22 14.34
C LYS A 34 19.19 -1.13 13.76
N ASN A 35 18.17 -1.50 12.99
CA ASN A 35 17.22 -0.61 12.34
C ASN A 35 15.76 -1.00 12.58
N VAL A 36 15.48 -1.89 13.53
CA VAL A 36 14.14 -2.42 13.80
C VAL A 36 13.24 -1.35 14.41
N VAL A 37 13.72 -0.72 15.49
CA VAL A 37 12.99 0.36 16.18
C VAL A 37 12.70 1.51 15.22
N ASN A 38 13.71 1.96 14.46
CA ASN A 38 13.54 3.02 13.48
C ASN A 38 12.48 2.68 12.41
N THR A 39 12.47 1.44 11.93
CA THR A 39 11.50 0.98 10.94
C THR A 39 10.08 0.94 11.52
N MET A 40 9.92 0.41 12.72
CA MET A 40 8.61 0.38 13.39
C MET A 40 8.14 1.78 13.79
N MET A 41 9.05 2.64 14.31
CA MET A 41 8.76 4.03 14.65
C MET A 41 8.31 4.85 13.42
N ALA A 42 8.87 4.59 12.25
CA ALA A 42 8.40 5.20 11.01
C ALA A 42 6.90 4.89 10.76
N CYS A 43 6.49 3.64 10.89
CA CYS A 43 5.07 3.26 10.77
C CYS A 43 4.20 3.95 11.84
N VAL A 44 4.63 3.94 13.10
CA VAL A 44 3.88 4.56 14.22
C VAL A 44 3.72 6.07 14.03
N ALA A 45 4.79 6.77 13.62
CA ALA A 45 4.73 8.20 13.36
C ALA A 45 3.80 8.54 12.19
N ILE A 46 3.82 7.70 11.13
CA ILE A 46 2.92 7.84 9.97
C ILE A 46 1.46 7.63 10.40
N MET A 47 1.16 6.65 11.27
CA MET A 47 -0.19 6.46 11.80
C MET A 47 -0.73 7.73 12.46
N GLY A 48 0.02 8.31 13.39
CA GLY A 48 -0.38 9.54 14.06
C GLY A 48 -0.54 10.72 13.11
N LEU A 49 0.44 10.94 12.24
CA LEU A 49 0.43 12.02 11.25
C LEU A 49 -0.76 11.91 10.30
N SER A 50 -0.98 10.73 9.72
CA SER A 50 -2.04 10.50 8.73
C SER A 50 -3.43 10.70 9.33
N VAL A 51 -3.68 10.21 10.55
CA VAL A 51 -4.97 10.39 11.23
C VAL A 51 -5.29 11.86 11.45
N VAL A 52 -4.32 12.63 11.97
CA VAL A 52 -4.51 14.08 12.21
C VAL A 52 -4.73 14.83 10.89
N MET A 53 -3.88 14.60 9.89
CA MET A 53 -4.01 15.26 8.60
C MET A 53 -5.31 14.88 7.88
N TRP A 54 -5.76 13.63 8.00
CA TRP A 54 -7.01 13.17 7.41
C TRP A 54 -8.22 13.91 7.95
N VAL A 55 -8.31 14.04 9.27
CA VAL A 55 -9.40 14.77 9.94
C VAL A 55 -9.37 16.25 9.60
N LEU A 56 -8.19 16.88 9.61
CA LEU A 56 -8.07 18.31 9.34
C LEU A 56 -8.49 18.66 7.90
N PHE A 57 -7.93 17.98 6.90
CA PHE A 57 -8.16 18.35 5.50
C PHE A 57 -8.09 17.18 4.51
N GLY A 58 -7.44 16.06 4.86
CA GLY A 58 -7.20 14.98 3.93
C GLY A 58 -8.49 14.35 3.41
N TYR A 59 -9.46 14.10 4.29
CA TYR A 59 -10.77 13.61 3.86
C TYR A 59 -11.45 14.57 2.88
N SER A 60 -11.43 15.84 3.19
CA SER A 60 -12.06 16.89 2.36
C SER A 60 -11.40 16.99 0.99
N LEU A 61 -10.07 16.96 0.93
CA LEU A 61 -9.32 17.01 -0.33
C LEU A 61 -9.48 15.74 -1.18
N SER A 62 -9.77 14.59 -0.55
CA SER A 62 -9.98 13.32 -1.26
C SER A 62 -11.42 13.13 -1.72
N PHE A 63 -12.40 13.54 -0.92
CA PHE A 63 -13.82 13.21 -1.12
C PHE A 63 -14.76 14.43 -1.16
N GLY A 64 -14.22 15.64 -1.00
CA GLY A 64 -14.96 16.88 -1.12
C GLY A 64 -15.42 17.20 -2.55
N GLY A 65 -15.91 18.43 -2.76
CA GLY A 65 -16.34 18.87 -4.07
C GLY A 65 -15.24 18.85 -5.11
N ASN A 66 -15.62 18.49 -6.32
CA ASN A 66 -14.69 18.23 -7.41
C ASN A 66 -14.05 19.51 -7.98
N HIS A 67 -12.73 19.52 -8.06
CA HIS A 67 -11.94 20.51 -8.79
C HIS A 67 -11.17 19.83 -9.93
N ALA A 68 -11.66 20.01 -11.14
CA ALA A 68 -11.07 19.51 -12.39
C ALA A 68 -10.85 17.98 -12.44
N GLY A 69 -11.57 17.20 -11.62
CA GLY A 69 -11.40 15.75 -11.52
C GLY A 69 -10.14 15.30 -10.79
N ILE A 70 -9.39 16.23 -10.16
CA ILE A 70 -8.06 15.95 -9.60
C ILE A 70 -8.06 15.96 -8.08
N ILE A 71 -8.78 16.90 -7.45
CA ILE A 71 -8.75 17.10 -6.00
C ILE A 71 -10.09 17.63 -5.50
N GLY A 72 -10.43 17.31 -4.25
CA GLY A 72 -11.60 17.85 -3.58
C GLY A 72 -11.41 19.28 -3.05
N ASP A 73 -12.43 19.82 -2.40
CA ASP A 73 -12.43 21.13 -1.75
C ASP A 73 -12.25 21.01 -0.22
N PHE A 74 -12.46 22.11 0.51
CA PHE A 74 -12.37 22.16 1.97
C PHE A 74 -13.73 22.10 2.68
N ARG A 75 -14.82 21.62 2.02
CA ARG A 75 -16.19 21.60 2.59
C ARG A 75 -16.30 20.82 3.90
N TRP A 76 -15.47 19.82 4.11
CA TRP A 76 -15.45 18.99 5.32
C TRP A 76 -14.17 19.18 6.16
N PHE A 77 -13.59 20.39 6.11
CA PHE A 77 -12.42 20.72 6.95
C PHE A 77 -12.72 20.47 8.43
N GLY A 78 -11.84 19.73 9.10
CA GLY A 78 -12.01 19.34 10.50
C GLY A 78 -13.23 18.43 10.75
N LEU A 79 -13.83 17.85 9.71
CA LEU A 79 -15.09 17.07 9.73
C LEU A 79 -16.27 17.84 10.32
N SER A 80 -16.20 19.19 10.39
CA SER A 80 -17.12 20.06 11.12
C SER A 80 -18.57 20.05 10.59
N ARG A 81 -18.82 19.53 9.39
CA ARG A 81 -20.15 19.47 8.75
C ARG A 81 -20.63 18.04 8.55
N ILE A 82 -20.10 17.08 9.28
CA ILE A 82 -20.48 15.67 9.18
C ILE A 82 -21.26 15.31 10.45
N GLY A 83 -22.55 15.03 10.29
CA GLY A 83 -23.43 14.58 11.37
C GLY A 83 -23.14 13.12 11.78
N MET A 84 -23.55 12.74 13.00
CA MET A 84 -23.34 11.39 13.53
C MET A 84 -24.25 10.36 12.86
N ASP A 85 -25.51 10.75 12.58
CA ASP A 85 -26.54 9.83 12.11
C ASP A 85 -26.97 10.09 10.66
N GLU A 86 -26.09 10.69 9.86
CA GLU A 86 -26.36 10.99 8.46
C GLU A 86 -25.51 10.12 7.54
N ALA A 87 -26.10 9.58 6.48
CA ALA A 87 -25.37 8.92 5.41
C ALA A 87 -24.62 9.96 4.57
N GLY A 88 -23.40 9.61 4.15
CA GLY A 88 -22.63 10.44 3.22
C GLY A 88 -22.94 10.13 1.76
N PRO A 89 -22.40 10.92 0.82
CA PRO A 89 -22.66 10.74 -0.62
C PRO A 89 -22.10 9.43 -1.19
N TYR A 90 -21.12 8.83 -0.52
CA TYR A 90 -20.41 7.64 -1.02
C TYR A 90 -21.01 6.30 -0.55
N ALA A 91 -21.80 6.29 0.52
CA ALA A 91 -22.38 5.07 1.06
C ALA A 91 -23.72 5.38 1.76
N ALA A 92 -24.83 4.96 1.15
CA ALA A 92 -26.17 5.30 1.61
C ALA A 92 -26.64 4.50 2.85
N THR A 93 -26.00 3.36 3.14
CA THR A 93 -26.44 2.43 4.20
C THR A 93 -25.69 2.57 5.52
N ILE A 94 -24.64 3.37 5.56
CA ILE A 94 -23.79 3.57 6.74
C ILE A 94 -23.67 5.06 7.11
N PRO A 95 -23.39 5.40 8.39
CA PRO A 95 -23.07 6.77 8.77
C PRO A 95 -21.86 7.31 8.00
N HIS A 96 -21.91 8.59 7.63
CA HIS A 96 -20.82 9.26 6.91
C HIS A 96 -19.48 9.14 7.66
N LEU A 97 -19.49 9.26 9.00
CA LEU A 97 -18.27 9.08 9.81
C LEU A 97 -17.67 7.68 9.70
N VAL A 98 -18.45 6.64 9.44
CA VAL A 98 -17.93 5.28 9.25
C VAL A 98 -17.20 5.18 7.92
N PHE A 99 -17.71 5.80 6.85
CA PHE A 99 -16.98 5.92 5.58
C PHE A 99 -15.69 6.72 5.76
N VAL A 100 -15.73 7.86 6.47
CA VAL A 100 -14.54 8.67 6.80
C VAL A 100 -13.48 7.84 7.52
N ALA A 101 -13.91 7.07 8.54
CA ALA A 101 -13.01 6.21 9.32
C ALA A 101 -12.41 5.08 8.49
N PHE A 102 -13.19 4.44 7.63
CA PHE A 102 -12.69 3.39 6.74
C PHE A 102 -11.64 3.93 5.77
N GLN A 103 -11.92 5.03 5.09
CA GLN A 103 -10.98 5.66 4.14
C GLN A 103 -9.74 6.25 4.84
N MET A 104 -9.85 6.67 6.10
CA MET A 104 -8.71 7.10 6.92
C MET A 104 -7.66 6.01 7.04
N MET A 105 -8.06 4.74 7.15
CA MET A 105 -7.13 3.62 7.28
C MET A 105 -6.30 3.42 6.01
N PHE A 106 -6.85 3.71 4.83
CA PHE A 106 -6.13 3.69 3.56
C PHE A 106 -5.12 4.84 3.47
N ALA A 107 -5.53 6.05 3.88
CA ALA A 107 -4.62 7.20 3.95
C ALA A 107 -3.46 6.98 4.93
N MET A 108 -3.64 6.13 5.94
CA MET A 108 -2.63 5.78 6.93
C MET A 108 -1.64 4.72 6.43
N ILE A 109 -2.12 3.62 5.84
CA ILE A 109 -1.25 2.53 5.43
C ILE A 109 -0.44 2.87 4.17
N THR A 110 -1.02 3.62 3.24
CA THR A 110 -0.39 3.89 1.94
C THR A 110 0.99 4.54 2.04
N PRO A 111 1.18 5.65 2.77
CA PRO A 111 2.51 6.24 2.94
C PRO A 111 3.47 5.35 3.74
N ALA A 112 2.96 4.48 4.62
CA ALA A 112 3.80 3.54 5.36
C ALA A 112 4.51 2.53 4.45
N LEU A 113 3.88 2.13 3.33
CA LEU A 113 4.48 1.23 2.34
C LEU A 113 5.78 1.80 1.74
N ILE A 114 5.88 3.11 1.57
CA ILE A 114 7.06 3.79 0.99
C ILE A 114 8.31 3.52 1.83
N THR A 115 8.15 3.39 3.15
CA THR A 115 9.27 3.24 4.08
C THR A 115 10.13 2.01 3.79
N GLY A 116 9.55 0.94 3.23
CA GLY A 116 10.25 -0.29 2.91
C GLY A 116 11.46 -0.13 1.99
N SER A 117 11.42 0.79 1.03
CA SER A 117 12.56 1.06 0.15
C SER A 117 13.65 1.92 0.78
N LEU A 118 13.37 2.58 1.91
CA LEU A 118 14.20 3.66 2.47
C LEU A 118 14.97 3.24 3.73
N VAL A 119 14.65 2.10 4.30
CA VAL A 119 15.16 1.64 5.60
C VAL A 119 16.69 1.66 5.69
N GLY A 120 17.17 2.03 6.87
CA GLY A 120 18.59 1.99 7.23
C GLY A 120 19.44 3.15 6.70
N ARG A 121 18.85 4.18 6.02
CA ARG A 121 19.61 5.32 5.48
C ARG A 121 18.87 6.65 5.41
N VAL A 122 17.55 6.68 5.53
CA VAL A 122 16.76 7.92 5.53
C VAL A 122 16.80 8.59 6.89
N LYS A 123 16.92 9.93 6.94
CA LYS A 123 16.71 10.71 8.18
C LYS A 123 15.23 10.66 8.58
N PHE A 124 14.94 10.39 9.85
CA PHE A 124 13.57 10.34 10.35
C PHE A 124 12.81 11.64 10.11
N LYS A 125 13.45 12.80 10.38
CA LYS A 125 12.87 14.13 10.10
C LYS A 125 12.52 14.30 8.60
N ALA A 126 13.40 13.87 7.70
CA ALA A 126 13.17 13.97 6.26
C ALA A 126 12.00 13.09 5.83
N LEU A 127 11.92 11.86 6.34
CA LEU A 127 10.82 10.94 6.10
C LEU A 127 9.49 11.55 6.56
N PHE A 128 9.43 12.09 7.79
CA PHE A 128 8.22 12.67 8.37
C PHE A 128 7.68 13.84 7.52
N LEU A 129 8.57 14.78 7.15
CA LEU A 129 8.21 15.90 6.27
C LEU A 129 7.79 15.45 4.89
N PHE A 130 8.49 14.45 4.32
CA PHE A 130 8.16 13.88 3.03
C PHE A 130 6.75 13.28 3.05
N ILE A 131 6.41 12.47 4.04
CA ILE A 131 5.08 11.84 4.15
C ILE A 131 3.97 12.87 4.26
N ALA A 132 4.17 13.95 5.04
CA ALA A 132 3.20 15.03 5.15
C ALA A 132 2.92 15.68 3.78
N LEU A 133 3.96 16.04 3.04
CA LEU A 133 3.83 16.64 1.71
C LEU A 133 3.27 15.64 0.68
N TRP A 134 3.75 14.41 0.70
CA TRP A 134 3.35 13.36 -0.23
C TRP A 134 1.86 13.03 -0.09
N SER A 135 1.34 12.98 1.13
CA SER A 135 -0.09 12.77 1.35
C SER A 135 -0.93 13.85 0.67
N VAL A 136 -0.51 15.12 0.73
CA VAL A 136 -1.21 16.25 0.11
C VAL A 136 -1.06 16.26 -1.41
N LEU A 137 0.15 16.00 -1.93
CA LEU A 137 0.46 16.18 -3.34
C LEU A 137 0.23 14.91 -4.19
N VAL A 138 0.19 13.73 -3.57
CA VAL A 138 0.02 12.46 -4.28
C VAL A 138 -1.21 11.72 -3.79
N TYR A 139 -1.29 11.40 -2.49
CA TYR A 139 -2.33 10.49 -2.00
C TYR A 139 -3.75 11.08 -2.14
N TYR A 140 -3.99 12.29 -1.61
CA TYR A 140 -5.33 12.89 -1.65
C TYR A 140 -5.82 13.14 -3.08
N PRO A 141 -4.99 13.68 -4.00
CA PRO A 141 -5.37 13.78 -5.40
C PRO A 141 -5.66 12.41 -6.05
N MET A 142 -4.83 11.39 -5.80
CA MET A 142 -5.06 10.05 -6.34
C MET A 142 -6.37 9.44 -5.83
N ALA A 143 -6.67 9.59 -4.53
CA ALA A 143 -7.93 9.13 -3.95
C ALA A 143 -9.14 9.84 -4.57
N HIS A 144 -9.03 11.16 -4.82
CA HIS A 144 -10.07 11.92 -5.51
C HIS A 144 -10.27 11.47 -6.95
N MET A 145 -9.18 11.38 -7.73
CA MET A 145 -9.26 10.98 -9.14
C MET A 145 -9.89 9.61 -9.34
N VAL A 146 -9.69 8.68 -8.40
CA VAL A 146 -10.14 7.29 -8.54
C VAL A 146 -11.49 7.05 -7.87
N TRP A 147 -11.72 7.63 -6.68
CA TRP A 147 -12.89 7.33 -5.83
C TRP A 147 -13.77 8.53 -5.53
N GLY A 148 -13.27 9.76 -5.73
CA GLY A 148 -14.03 10.99 -5.52
C GLY A 148 -15.11 11.18 -6.58
N GLU A 149 -16.18 11.88 -6.22
CA GLU A 149 -17.26 12.24 -7.14
C GLU A 149 -16.72 13.15 -8.26
N GLY A 150 -16.91 12.74 -9.53
CA GLY A 150 -16.37 13.45 -10.70
C GLY A 150 -14.85 13.30 -10.87
N GLY A 151 -14.23 12.33 -10.18
CA GLY A 151 -12.80 12.04 -10.33
C GLY A 151 -12.42 11.63 -11.74
N PHE A 152 -11.33 12.17 -12.27
CA PHE A 152 -10.91 12.00 -13.67
C PHE A 152 -10.79 10.52 -14.08
N LEU A 153 -10.18 9.67 -13.24
CA LEU A 153 -9.99 8.26 -13.59
C LEU A 153 -11.29 7.46 -13.52
N ALA A 154 -12.19 7.80 -12.59
CA ALA A 154 -13.53 7.22 -12.54
C ALA A 154 -14.36 7.63 -13.78
N GLU A 155 -14.26 8.89 -14.21
CA GLU A 155 -15.00 9.40 -15.38
C GLU A 155 -14.55 8.73 -16.69
N ILE A 156 -13.27 8.44 -16.88
CA ILE A 156 -12.80 7.68 -18.05
C ILE A 156 -13.13 6.19 -17.97
N GLY A 157 -13.75 5.73 -16.87
CA GLY A 157 -14.17 4.35 -16.67
C GLY A 157 -13.07 3.40 -16.19
N SER A 158 -11.94 3.91 -15.72
CA SER A 158 -10.97 3.10 -14.98
C SER A 158 -11.58 2.68 -13.63
N VAL A 159 -11.38 1.43 -13.25
CA VAL A 159 -11.89 0.87 -11.99
C VAL A 159 -10.75 0.46 -11.08
N ASP A 160 -10.91 0.74 -9.79
CA ASP A 160 -9.96 0.35 -8.75
C ASP A 160 -10.73 0.06 -7.46
N PHE A 161 -10.96 -1.22 -7.18
CA PHE A 161 -11.87 -1.63 -6.12
C PHE A 161 -11.42 -1.20 -4.73
N ALA A 162 -10.12 -1.37 -4.44
CA ALA A 162 -9.59 -1.11 -3.11
C ALA A 162 -8.21 -0.43 -3.09
N GLY A 163 -7.64 0.00 -4.23
CA GLY A 163 -6.43 0.82 -4.22
C GLY A 163 -5.23 0.27 -4.99
N GLY A 164 -5.45 -0.42 -6.11
CA GLY A 164 -4.35 -0.79 -7.00
C GLY A 164 -3.55 0.42 -7.46
N ASN A 165 -4.22 1.47 -7.93
CA ASN A 165 -3.64 2.75 -8.29
C ASN A 165 -3.36 3.61 -7.04
N VAL A 166 -4.39 3.84 -6.21
CA VAL A 166 -4.34 4.80 -5.09
C VAL A 166 -3.33 4.39 -4.03
N VAL A 167 -3.24 3.10 -3.71
CA VAL A 167 -2.38 2.59 -2.63
C VAL A 167 -1.08 2.01 -3.17
N HIS A 168 -1.17 1.02 -4.08
CA HIS A 168 -0.01 0.18 -4.39
C HIS A 168 0.91 0.78 -5.44
N ILE A 169 0.40 1.21 -6.59
CA ILE A 169 1.24 1.81 -7.64
C ILE A 169 1.81 3.14 -7.14
N SER A 170 0.97 4.00 -6.54
CA SER A 170 1.40 5.31 -6.06
C SER A 170 2.53 5.22 -5.03
N SER A 171 2.37 4.38 -3.99
CA SER A 171 3.38 4.21 -2.95
C SER A 171 4.63 3.46 -3.45
N GLY A 172 4.44 2.39 -4.24
CA GLY A 172 5.56 1.60 -4.76
C GLY A 172 6.47 2.41 -5.69
N VAL A 173 5.89 3.19 -6.61
CA VAL A 173 6.65 4.06 -7.52
C VAL A 173 7.33 5.20 -6.76
N SER A 174 6.64 5.82 -5.81
CA SER A 174 7.23 6.85 -4.95
C SER A 174 8.39 6.30 -4.11
N ALA A 175 8.27 5.08 -3.61
CA ALA A 175 9.33 4.36 -2.91
C ALA A 175 10.57 4.17 -3.78
N LEU A 176 10.38 3.75 -5.05
CA LEU A 176 11.49 3.61 -6.01
C LEU A 176 12.17 4.94 -6.31
N VAL A 177 11.39 5.98 -6.62
CA VAL A 177 11.94 7.32 -6.93
C VAL A 177 12.74 7.86 -5.74
N PHE A 178 12.19 7.76 -4.54
CA PHE A 178 12.91 8.20 -3.35
C PHE A 178 14.18 7.36 -3.09
N ALA A 179 14.11 6.04 -3.26
CA ALA A 179 15.27 5.15 -3.10
C ALA A 179 16.39 5.48 -4.08
N LEU A 180 16.06 5.80 -5.35
CA LEU A 180 17.03 6.23 -6.36
C LEU A 180 17.75 7.52 -5.98
N ILE A 181 17.00 8.51 -5.48
CA ILE A 181 17.55 9.81 -5.05
C ILE A 181 18.38 9.68 -3.76
N LEU A 182 17.97 8.80 -2.85
CA LEU A 182 18.66 8.54 -1.59
C LEU A 182 19.98 7.77 -1.80
N GLY A 183 20.06 6.99 -2.86
CA GLY A 183 21.20 6.16 -3.22
C GLY A 183 21.25 4.83 -2.45
N ARG A 184 22.26 4.00 -2.74
CA ARG A 184 22.42 2.66 -2.15
C ARG A 184 22.86 2.73 -0.70
N ARG A 185 22.42 1.74 0.11
CA ARG A 185 22.94 1.54 1.48
C ARG A 185 24.42 1.20 1.46
N ARG A 186 25.13 1.54 2.50
CA ARG A 186 26.53 1.16 2.65
C ARG A 186 26.70 -0.35 2.67
N GLY A 187 27.71 -0.82 1.95
CA GLY A 187 27.97 -2.25 1.82
C GLY A 187 26.93 -3.02 1.01
N TYR A 188 26.11 -2.34 0.20
CA TYR A 188 25.07 -2.97 -0.63
C TYR A 188 25.59 -4.13 -1.48
N GLU A 189 26.77 -4.00 -2.09
CA GLU A 189 27.37 -5.03 -2.94
C GLU A 189 28.27 -6.00 -2.19
N ASN A 190 28.79 -5.61 -1.02
CA ASN A 190 29.85 -6.33 -0.31
C ASN A 190 29.40 -7.02 0.97
N THR A 191 28.16 -6.82 1.40
CA THR A 191 27.67 -7.37 2.67
C THR A 191 26.35 -8.09 2.44
N ALA A 192 26.30 -9.39 2.78
CA ALA A 192 25.05 -10.14 2.74
C ALA A 192 24.00 -9.48 3.64
N TYR A 193 22.86 -9.14 3.05
CA TYR A 193 21.73 -8.60 3.78
C TYR A 193 20.96 -9.77 4.41
N ARG A 194 21.12 -9.95 5.71
CA ARG A 194 20.42 -11.01 6.44
C ARG A 194 19.16 -10.45 7.09
N VAL A 195 18.04 -11.09 6.81
CA VAL A 195 16.78 -10.94 7.54
C VAL A 195 17.03 -11.30 9.00
N HIS A 196 16.65 -10.40 9.93
CA HIS A 196 17.03 -10.63 11.32
C HIS A 196 16.02 -11.46 12.11
N ASN A 197 14.73 -11.41 11.75
CA ASN A 197 13.67 -12.10 12.49
C ASN A 197 12.57 -12.62 11.55
N ILE A 198 12.73 -13.85 11.07
CA ILE A 198 11.78 -14.50 10.16
C ILE A 198 10.41 -14.71 10.82
N PRO A 199 10.27 -15.09 12.11
CA PRO A 199 8.96 -15.12 12.77
C PRO A 199 8.21 -13.78 12.74
N PHE A 200 8.89 -12.64 12.88
CA PHE A 200 8.25 -11.32 12.74
C PHE A 200 7.78 -11.06 11.30
N VAL A 201 8.55 -11.48 10.30
CA VAL A 201 8.13 -11.41 8.89
C VAL A 201 6.83 -12.17 8.69
N ALA A 202 6.76 -13.42 9.14
CA ALA A 202 5.58 -14.24 9.01
C ALA A 202 4.39 -13.66 9.80
N LEU A 203 4.60 -13.24 11.04
CA LEU A 203 3.55 -12.61 11.86
C LEU A 203 2.98 -11.37 11.17
N GLY A 204 3.86 -10.48 10.68
CA GLY A 204 3.45 -9.28 9.96
C GLY A 204 2.66 -9.61 8.69
N ALA A 205 3.12 -10.58 7.89
CA ALA A 205 2.44 -11.03 6.69
C ALA A 205 1.03 -11.60 6.99
N PHE A 206 0.88 -12.39 8.05
CA PHE A 206 -0.42 -12.93 8.43
C PHE A 206 -1.37 -11.88 9.00
N ILE A 207 -0.87 -10.88 9.74
CA ILE A 207 -1.66 -9.72 10.16
C ILE A 207 -2.11 -8.92 8.93
N LEU A 208 -1.24 -8.71 7.95
CA LEU A 208 -1.60 -8.06 6.69
C LEU A 208 -2.67 -8.86 5.94
N TRP A 209 -2.55 -10.19 5.85
CA TRP A 209 -3.56 -11.02 5.21
C TRP A 209 -4.92 -10.91 5.89
N PHE A 210 -4.93 -11.06 7.21
CA PHE A 210 -6.15 -10.92 8.03
C PHE A 210 -6.82 -9.56 7.84
N GLY A 211 -6.03 -8.48 7.90
CA GLY A 211 -6.53 -7.12 7.67
C GLY A 211 -7.03 -6.87 6.26
N TRP A 212 -6.45 -7.58 5.26
CA TRP A 212 -6.83 -7.42 3.86
C TRP A 212 -8.23 -7.92 3.53
N PHE A 213 -8.77 -8.82 4.32
CA PHE A 213 -10.18 -9.15 4.23
C PHE A 213 -11.07 -7.93 4.50
N GLY A 214 -10.75 -7.13 5.52
CA GLY A 214 -11.41 -5.85 5.76
C GLY A 214 -11.10 -4.82 4.67
N PHE A 215 -9.86 -4.78 4.20
CA PHE A 215 -9.41 -3.87 3.14
C PHE A 215 -10.21 -4.04 1.84
N ASN A 216 -10.29 -5.26 1.32
CA ASN A 216 -10.97 -5.56 0.07
C ASN A 216 -12.49 -5.74 0.27
N ALA A 217 -12.95 -6.58 1.20
CA ALA A 217 -14.39 -6.77 1.38
C ALA A 217 -15.09 -5.52 1.90
N GLY A 218 -14.42 -4.72 2.75
CA GLY A 218 -14.93 -3.43 3.21
C GLY A 218 -15.12 -2.41 2.07
N SER A 219 -14.36 -2.52 0.99
CA SER A 219 -14.51 -1.64 -0.18
C SER A 219 -15.82 -1.85 -0.96
N ALA A 220 -16.61 -2.88 -0.60
CA ALA A 220 -18.00 -3.02 -1.03
C ALA A 220 -18.95 -2.06 -0.28
N LEU A 221 -18.49 -1.37 0.77
CA LEU A 221 -19.21 -0.40 1.60
C LEU A 221 -20.50 -0.93 2.26
N GLY A 222 -20.57 -2.24 2.49
CA GLY A 222 -21.69 -2.90 3.14
C GLY A 222 -21.55 -4.41 3.21
N ALA A 223 -22.31 -5.07 4.09
CA ALA A 223 -22.35 -6.51 4.28
C ALA A 223 -23.24 -7.18 3.23
N ASN A 224 -22.71 -7.36 2.02
CA ASN A 224 -23.48 -7.83 0.87
C ASN A 224 -22.72 -8.90 0.06
N GLY A 225 -23.35 -9.39 -1.02
CA GLY A 225 -22.75 -10.40 -1.89
C GLY A 225 -21.43 -9.96 -2.54
N LEU A 226 -21.25 -8.66 -2.82
CA LEU A 226 -20.00 -8.12 -3.37
C LEU A 226 -18.86 -8.17 -2.34
N ALA A 227 -19.17 -7.90 -1.06
CA ALA A 227 -18.20 -8.05 0.02
C ALA A 227 -17.74 -9.52 0.17
N ALA A 228 -18.70 -10.48 0.14
CA ALA A 228 -18.39 -11.90 0.19
C ALA A 228 -17.56 -12.35 -1.03
N HIS A 229 -17.87 -11.83 -2.20
CA HIS A 229 -17.11 -12.07 -3.44
C HIS A 229 -15.67 -11.57 -3.33
N ALA A 230 -15.48 -10.31 -2.89
CA ALA A 230 -14.17 -9.70 -2.69
C ALA A 230 -13.35 -10.44 -1.62
N PHE A 231 -13.98 -10.95 -0.56
CA PHE A 231 -13.34 -11.81 0.43
C PHE A 231 -12.76 -13.07 -0.22
N MET A 232 -13.55 -13.77 -1.03
CA MET A 232 -13.13 -15.01 -1.71
C MET A 232 -12.01 -14.79 -2.71
N THR A 233 -12.10 -13.75 -3.55
CA THR A 233 -11.04 -13.42 -4.53
C THR A 233 -9.75 -13.05 -3.82
N THR A 234 -9.81 -12.34 -2.70
CA THR A 234 -8.66 -11.98 -1.86
C THR A 234 -7.98 -13.22 -1.28
N ALA A 235 -8.75 -14.16 -0.72
CA ALA A 235 -8.23 -15.41 -0.18
C ALA A 235 -7.52 -16.25 -1.26
N LEU A 236 -8.15 -16.40 -2.43
CA LEU A 236 -7.63 -17.24 -3.51
C LEU A 236 -6.37 -16.66 -4.14
N ALA A 237 -6.36 -15.35 -4.44
CA ALA A 237 -5.19 -14.73 -5.07
C ALA A 237 -3.97 -14.76 -4.15
N SER A 238 -4.15 -14.48 -2.86
CA SER A 238 -3.04 -14.53 -1.91
C SER A 238 -2.49 -15.94 -1.72
N ALA A 239 -3.36 -16.94 -1.57
CA ALA A 239 -2.96 -18.34 -1.45
C ALA A 239 -2.25 -18.85 -2.72
N SER A 240 -2.79 -18.52 -3.90
CA SER A 240 -2.20 -18.90 -5.19
C SER A 240 -0.83 -18.26 -5.40
N ALA A 241 -0.67 -16.99 -5.06
CA ALA A 241 0.60 -16.29 -5.15
C ALA A 241 1.65 -16.86 -4.17
N MET A 242 1.24 -17.15 -2.93
CA MET A 242 2.09 -17.79 -1.93
C MET A 242 2.64 -19.14 -2.45
N LEU A 243 1.77 -20.00 -2.95
CA LEU A 243 2.18 -21.30 -3.50
C LEU A 243 3.09 -21.13 -4.73
N SER A 244 2.77 -20.20 -5.62
CA SER A 244 3.59 -19.87 -6.79
C SER A 244 4.99 -19.41 -6.39
N TRP A 245 5.12 -18.55 -5.36
CA TRP A 245 6.42 -18.09 -4.86
C TRP A 245 7.21 -19.23 -4.23
N MET A 246 6.57 -20.06 -3.40
CA MET A 246 7.22 -21.26 -2.83
C MET A 246 7.74 -22.20 -3.92
N PHE A 247 6.99 -22.37 -5.00
CA PHE A 247 7.43 -23.17 -6.16
C PHE A 247 8.66 -22.56 -6.85
N ILE A 248 8.71 -21.23 -6.99
CA ILE A 248 9.88 -20.52 -7.54
C ILE A 248 11.10 -20.72 -6.65
N ASP A 249 10.94 -20.62 -5.32
CA ASP A 249 12.04 -20.85 -4.36
C ASP A 249 12.60 -22.29 -4.50
N VAL A 250 11.72 -23.29 -4.65
CA VAL A 250 12.14 -24.67 -4.86
C VAL A 250 12.94 -24.86 -6.16
N ILE A 251 12.51 -24.19 -7.25
CA ILE A 251 13.24 -24.26 -8.53
C ILE A 251 14.61 -23.56 -8.43
N LYS A 252 14.69 -22.42 -7.75
CA LYS A 252 15.92 -21.62 -7.67
C LYS A 252 16.91 -22.14 -6.63
N ASP A 253 16.40 -22.46 -5.44
CA ASP A 253 17.22 -22.69 -4.25
C ASP A 253 17.05 -24.09 -3.65
N GLY A 254 16.21 -24.93 -4.28
CA GLY A 254 15.93 -26.32 -3.86
C GLY A 254 14.99 -26.45 -2.66
N LYS A 255 14.57 -25.35 -2.04
CA LYS A 255 13.76 -25.35 -0.80
C LYS A 255 12.82 -24.15 -0.76
N PRO A 256 11.54 -24.32 -0.32
CA PRO A 256 10.68 -23.18 -0.05
C PRO A 256 11.18 -22.42 1.18
N THR A 257 11.00 -21.09 1.18
CA THR A 257 11.37 -20.24 2.30
C THR A 257 10.14 -19.58 2.92
N LEU A 258 10.13 -19.38 4.24
CA LEU A 258 9.02 -18.70 4.93
C LEU A 258 8.97 -17.21 4.56
N VAL A 259 10.12 -16.59 4.28
CA VAL A 259 10.20 -15.21 3.76
C VAL A 259 9.61 -15.14 2.36
N GLY A 260 9.96 -16.08 1.48
CA GLY A 260 9.40 -16.17 0.13
C GLY A 260 7.89 -16.40 0.15
N ALA A 261 7.41 -17.35 0.96
CA ALA A 261 5.98 -17.60 1.15
C ALA A 261 5.24 -16.35 1.64
N SER A 262 5.80 -15.63 2.64
CA SER A 262 5.23 -14.39 3.16
C SER A 262 5.20 -13.27 2.12
N THR A 263 6.25 -13.14 1.31
CA THR A 263 6.31 -12.17 0.22
C THR A 263 5.31 -12.51 -0.88
N GLY A 264 5.25 -13.80 -1.28
CA GLY A 264 4.29 -14.30 -2.26
C GLY A 264 2.84 -14.05 -1.85
N LEU A 265 2.51 -14.28 -0.56
CA LEU A 265 1.22 -13.96 0.01
C LEU A 265 0.90 -12.46 -0.17
N VAL A 266 1.82 -11.56 0.20
CA VAL A 266 1.62 -10.10 0.11
C VAL A 266 1.45 -9.64 -1.33
N VAL A 267 2.26 -10.12 -2.28
CA VAL A 267 2.11 -9.69 -3.68
C VAL A 267 0.80 -10.19 -4.30
N GLY A 268 0.27 -11.33 -3.85
CA GLY A 268 -1.05 -11.81 -4.24
C GLY A 268 -2.18 -10.90 -3.77
N LEU A 269 -2.08 -10.43 -2.52
CA LEU A 269 -3.01 -9.45 -1.96
C LEU A 269 -2.98 -8.13 -2.73
N VAL A 270 -1.78 -7.64 -3.06
CA VAL A 270 -1.58 -6.44 -3.88
C VAL A 270 -2.22 -6.60 -5.26
N ALA A 271 -1.95 -7.70 -5.95
CA ALA A 271 -2.40 -7.92 -7.32
C ALA A 271 -3.92 -8.04 -7.45
N ILE A 272 -4.60 -8.60 -6.46
CA ILE A 272 -6.06 -8.72 -6.51
C ILE A 272 -6.78 -7.44 -6.11
N THR A 273 -6.12 -6.54 -5.37
CA THR A 273 -6.74 -5.34 -4.79
C THR A 273 -7.53 -4.50 -5.79
N PRO A 274 -7.06 -4.15 -6.99
CA PRO A 274 -7.85 -3.37 -7.94
C PRO A 274 -9.04 -4.13 -8.51
N GLY A 275 -8.96 -5.46 -8.58
CA GLY A 275 -9.95 -6.33 -9.21
C GLY A 275 -10.85 -7.12 -8.26
N ALA A 276 -10.62 -7.08 -6.95
CA ALA A 276 -11.26 -8.00 -6.00
C ALA A 276 -12.79 -8.05 -6.09
N GLY A 277 -13.45 -6.94 -6.35
CA GLY A 277 -14.89 -6.84 -6.55
C GLY A 277 -15.33 -6.76 -8.01
N PHE A 278 -14.44 -7.03 -8.98
CA PHE A 278 -14.76 -6.93 -10.41
C PHE A 278 -14.48 -8.22 -11.18
N VAL A 279 -13.50 -9.03 -10.75
CA VAL A 279 -13.06 -10.19 -11.52
C VAL A 279 -13.75 -11.48 -11.05
N PRO A 280 -13.98 -12.47 -11.90
CA PRO A 280 -14.51 -13.77 -11.49
C PRO A 280 -13.60 -14.48 -10.48
N ILE A 281 -14.18 -15.29 -9.61
CA ILE A 281 -13.46 -16.02 -8.55
C ILE A 281 -12.31 -16.87 -9.11
N TRP A 282 -12.52 -17.58 -10.22
CA TRP A 282 -11.50 -18.43 -10.84
C TRP A 282 -10.29 -17.62 -11.34
N SER A 283 -10.50 -16.39 -11.83
CA SER A 283 -9.40 -15.54 -12.33
C SER A 283 -8.49 -15.04 -11.21
N ALA A 284 -8.97 -14.97 -9.98
CA ALA A 284 -8.14 -14.63 -8.82
C ALA A 284 -6.97 -15.62 -8.63
N ILE A 285 -7.19 -16.91 -8.96
CA ILE A 285 -6.12 -17.91 -8.94
C ILE A 285 -5.04 -17.59 -9.97
N ILE A 286 -5.43 -17.21 -11.18
CA ILE A 286 -4.50 -16.85 -12.26
C ILE A 286 -3.74 -15.57 -11.92
N ILE A 287 -4.46 -14.54 -11.42
CA ILE A 287 -3.88 -13.26 -11.02
C ILE A 287 -2.80 -13.47 -9.96
N GLY A 288 -3.11 -14.27 -8.94
CA GLY A 288 -2.17 -14.62 -7.88
C GLY A 288 -1.00 -15.48 -8.36
N ALA A 289 -1.25 -16.53 -9.15
CA ALA A 289 -0.19 -17.38 -9.65
C ALA A 289 0.83 -16.63 -10.51
N LEU A 290 0.38 -15.67 -11.32
CA LEU A 290 1.26 -14.93 -12.24
C LEU A 290 1.99 -13.76 -11.58
N VAL A 291 1.47 -13.15 -10.52
CA VAL A 291 2.16 -12.01 -9.88
C VAL A 291 3.49 -12.42 -9.26
N SER A 292 3.60 -13.61 -8.69
CA SER A 292 4.84 -14.08 -8.05
C SER A 292 6.02 -14.16 -9.01
N PRO A 293 5.96 -14.82 -10.18
CA PRO A 293 7.07 -14.81 -11.13
C PRO A 293 7.36 -13.41 -11.69
N ILE A 294 6.33 -12.56 -11.90
CA ILE A 294 6.51 -11.19 -12.38
C ILE A 294 7.31 -10.37 -11.35
N CYS A 295 6.91 -10.40 -10.07
CA CYS A 295 7.61 -9.69 -9.00
C CYS A 295 9.02 -10.26 -8.76
N CYS A 296 9.18 -11.59 -8.69
CA CYS A 296 10.49 -12.23 -8.55
C CYS A 296 11.46 -11.85 -9.65
N PHE A 297 11.00 -11.84 -10.91
CA PHE A 297 11.82 -11.43 -12.04
C PHE A 297 12.24 -9.96 -11.93
N THR A 298 11.28 -9.09 -11.62
CA THR A 298 11.54 -7.63 -11.52
C THR A 298 12.49 -7.32 -10.36
N ILE A 299 12.28 -7.91 -9.18
CA ILE A 299 13.18 -7.76 -8.02
C ILE A 299 14.58 -8.22 -8.36
N SER A 300 14.70 -9.36 -9.03
CA SER A 300 16.01 -9.90 -9.47
C SER A 300 16.68 -8.97 -10.49
N LEU A 301 15.94 -8.37 -11.40
CA LEU A 301 16.42 -7.40 -12.38
C LEU A 301 16.92 -6.11 -11.70
N LEU A 302 16.11 -5.55 -10.80
CA LEU A 302 16.43 -4.32 -10.07
C LEU A 302 17.70 -4.47 -9.23
N LYS A 303 17.75 -5.50 -8.40
CA LYS A 303 18.89 -5.73 -7.50
C LYS A 303 20.11 -6.32 -8.22
N GLY A 304 19.90 -7.27 -9.13
CA GLY A 304 20.97 -8.00 -9.79
C GLY A 304 21.66 -7.19 -10.88
N LYS A 305 20.91 -6.71 -11.89
CA LYS A 305 21.46 -6.01 -13.05
C LYS A 305 21.53 -4.51 -12.87
N LEU A 306 20.44 -3.89 -12.44
CA LEU A 306 20.34 -2.42 -12.34
C LEU A 306 21.00 -1.89 -11.07
N LYS A 307 21.28 -2.76 -10.09
CA LYS A 307 21.90 -2.39 -8.82
C LYS A 307 21.12 -1.32 -8.05
N ILE A 308 19.79 -1.33 -8.16
CA ILE A 308 18.91 -0.42 -7.44
C ILE A 308 18.62 -0.98 -6.05
N ASP A 309 18.83 -0.18 -5.01
CA ASP A 309 18.60 -0.57 -3.62
C ASP A 309 17.16 -0.25 -3.18
N ASP A 310 16.20 -0.99 -3.73
CA ASP A 310 14.84 -1.13 -3.16
C ASP A 310 14.95 -2.08 -1.95
N ALA A 311 15.10 -1.49 -0.75
CA ALA A 311 15.66 -2.20 0.40
C ALA A 311 14.85 -3.43 0.81
N LEU A 312 13.54 -3.32 0.91
CA LEU A 312 12.60 -4.40 1.27
C LEU A 312 11.63 -4.72 0.12
N ASP A 313 12.03 -4.43 -1.11
CA ASP A 313 11.27 -4.74 -2.31
C ASP A 313 9.89 -4.06 -2.39
N ALA A 314 9.74 -2.87 -1.79
CA ALA A 314 8.46 -2.18 -1.76
C ALA A 314 7.96 -1.83 -3.17
N PHE A 315 8.84 -1.36 -4.08
CA PHE A 315 8.45 -1.18 -5.48
C PHE A 315 8.18 -2.51 -6.17
N GLY A 316 9.07 -3.50 -5.97
CA GLY A 316 8.92 -4.83 -6.56
C GLY A 316 7.59 -5.50 -6.19
N CYS A 317 7.14 -5.33 -4.95
CA CYS A 317 5.88 -5.90 -4.47
C CYS A 317 4.67 -5.02 -4.80
N HIS A 318 4.70 -3.74 -4.43
CA HIS A 318 3.53 -2.85 -4.54
C HIS A 318 3.44 -2.17 -5.91
N GLY A 319 4.54 -1.61 -6.42
CA GLY A 319 4.55 -0.97 -7.73
C GLY A 319 4.23 -1.96 -8.85
N ILE A 320 5.01 -3.02 -8.96
CA ILE A 320 4.85 -4.04 -10.00
C ILE A 320 3.60 -4.90 -9.78
N GLY A 321 3.37 -5.34 -8.53
CA GLY A 321 2.16 -6.10 -8.20
C GLY A 321 0.88 -5.31 -8.47
N GLY A 322 0.86 -4.00 -8.18
CA GLY A 322 -0.26 -3.10 -8.48
C GLY A 322 -0.47 -2.89 -9.99
N VAL A 323 0.62 -2.69 -10.76
CA VAL A 323 0.55 -2.59 -12.23
C VAL A 323 -0.01 -3.88 -12.84
N TRP A 324 0.48 -5.05 -12.42
CA TRP A 324 -0.08 -6.33 -12.85
C TRP A 324 -1.55 -6.45 -12.47
N GLY A 325 -1.92 -6.08 -11.23
CA GLY A 325 -3.31 -6.11 -10.77
C GLY A 325 -4.24 -5.23 -11.61
N GLY A 326 -3.83 -4.00 -11.93
CA GLY A 326 -4.57 -3.09 -12.80
C GLY A 326 -4.76 -3.65 -14.22
N ILE A 327 -3.69 -4.19 -14.82
CA ILE A 327 -3.72 -4.88 -16.12
C ILE A 327 -4.68 -6.07 -16.06
N ALA A 328 -4.55 -6.93 -15.05
CA ALA A 328 -5.38 -8.12 -14.86
C ALA A 328 -6.86 -7.76 -14.65
N THR A 329 -7.15 -6.66 -13.95
CA THR A 329 -8.50 -6.13 -13.82
C THR A 329 -9.08 -5.77 -15.19
N GLY A 330 -8.31 -5.06 -16.02
CA GLY A 330 -8.71 -4.74 -17.41
C GLY A 330 -8.93 -5.96 -18.30
N ILE A 331 -8.27 -7.08 -17.99
CA ILE A 331 -8.42 -8.33 -18.74
C ILE A 331 -9.65 -9.12 -18.25
N PHE A 332 -9.83 -9.29 -16.95
CA PHE A 332 -10.74 -10.27 -16.36
C PHE A 332 -12.03 -9.68 -15.78
N ALA A 333 -12.15 -8.37 -15.58
CA ALA A 333 -13.32 -7.77 -14.95
C ALA A 333 -14.62 -8.06 -15.71
N LYS A 334 -15.72 -8.14 -14.96
CA LYS A 334 -17.04 -8.42 -15.50
C LYS A 334 -18.08 -7.51 -14.89
N LYS A 335 -18.77 -6.73 -15.73
CA LYS A 335 -19.83 -5.81 -15.36
C LYS A 335 -20.97 -6.47 -14.57
N SER A 336 -21.24 -7.74 -14.82
CA SER A 336 -22.26 -8.48 -14.07
C SER A 336 -21.88 -8.79 -12.62
N ILE A 337 -20.59 -8.67 -12.24
CA ILE A 337 -20.12 -8.81 -10.85
C ILE A 337 -20.31 -7.49 -10.11
N ASN A 338 -19.90 -6.38 -10.76
CA ASN A 338 -20.02 -5.06 -10.17
C ASN A 338 -20.36 -4.04 -11.28
N SER A 339 -21.56 -3.49 -11.21
CA SER A 339 -22.11 -2.56 -12.21
C SER A 339 -21.42 -1.19 -12.25
N VAL A 340 -20.50 -0.89 -11.32
CA VAL A 340 -19.63 0.29 -11.38
C VAL A 340 -18.71 0.22 -12.62
N ALA A 341 -18.31 -0.97 -13.05
CA ALA A 341 -17.60 -1.15 -14.31
C ALA A 341 -18.50 -0.78 -15.51
N LYS A 342 -18.06 0.17 -16.34
CA LYS A 342 -18.78 0.59 -17.55
C LYS A 342 -18.76 -0.50 -18.63
N TRP A 343 -17.70 -1.30 -18.67
CA TRP A 343 -17.41 -2.33 -19.69
C TRP A 343 -16.93 -3.64 -19.07
N ASP A 344 -17.02 -4.71 -19.83
CA ASP A 344 -16.38 -5.98 -19.49
C ASP A 344 -14.87 -5.95 -19.83
N GLY A 345 -14.12 -6.92 -19.30
CA GLY A 345 -12.69 -7.03 -19.57
C GLY A 345 -12.36 -7.62 -20.95
N LEU A 346 -11.10 -7.50 -21.34
CA LEU A 346 -10.58 -7.85 -22.68
C LEU A 346 -10.95 -9.27 -23.13
N ILE A 347 -10.95 -10.28 -22.24
CA ILE A 347 -11.30 -11.66 -22.59
C ILE A 347 -12.76 -11.86 -22.98
N TYR A 348 -13.61 -10.88 -22.70
CA TYR A 348 -15.04 -10.90 -23.06
C TYR A 348 -15.30 -10.13 -24.37
N GLY A 349 -14.25 -9.70 -25.06
CA GLY A 349 -14.35 -9.02 -26.36
C GLY A 349 -14.48 -7.51 -26.28
N ASP A 350 -14.33 -6.89 -25.09
CA ASP A 350 -14.36 -5.44 -24.91
C ASP A 350 -12.99 -4.91 -24.48
N TYR A 351 -12.41 -4.01 -25.25
CA TYR A 351 -11.09 -3.42 -24.96
C TYR A 351 -11.15 -2.10 -24.18
N HIS A 352 -12.32 -1.48 -24.03
CA HIS A 352 -12.45 -0.14 -23.45
C HIS A 352 -11.99 -0.10 -21.99
N LEU A 353 -12.41 -1.09 -21.18
CA LEU A 353 -11.95 -1.18 -19.79
C LEU A 353 -10.43 -1.38 -19.72
N PHE A 354 -9.88 -2.24 -20.56
CA PHE A 354 -8.43 -2.47 -20.60
C PHE A 354 -7.66 -1.19 -20.91
N VAL A 355 -8.12 -0.41 -21.89
CA VAL A 355 -7.51 0.89 -22.24
C VAL A 355 -7.65 1.88 -21.09
N ALA A 356 -8.82 1.98 -20.44
CA ALA A 356 -9.03 2.84 -19.29
C ALA A 356 -8.10 2.48 -18.11
N GLN A 357 -7.87 1.18 -17.86
CA GLN A 357 -6.92 0.71 -16.85
C GLN A 357 -5.47 1.11 -17.19
N ILE A 358 -5.04 0.97 -18.44
CA ILE A 358 -3.70 1.40 -18.86
C ILE A 358 -3.54 2.91 -18.67
N ILE A 359 -4.53 3.73 -19.04
CA ILE A 359 -4.50 5.18 -18.79
C ILE A 359 -4.40 5.46 -17.29
N GLY A 360 -5.20 4.77 -16.45
CA GLY A 360 -5.15 4.90 -14.99
C GLY A 360 -3.76 4.60 -14.43
N ILE A 361 -3.13 3.53 -14.88
CA ILE A 361 -1.76 3.17 -14.49
C ILE A 361 -0.77 4.26 -14.90
N VAL A 362 -0.81 4.73 -16.15
CA VAL A 362 0.11 5.76 -16.67
C VAL A 362 -0.04 7.08 -15.89
N VAL A 363 -1.27 7.51 -15.65
CA VAL A 363 -1.56 8.71 -14.83
C VAL A 363 -1.00 8.55 -13.42
N THR A 364 -1.23 7.40 -12.80
CA THR A 364 -0.71 7.12 -11.45
C THR A 364 0.82 7.15 -11.40
N LEU A 365 1.49 6.56 -12.41
CA LEU A 365 2.95 6.63 -12.54
C LEU A 365 3.43 8.09 -12.63
N ALA A 366 2.79 8.89 -13.48
CA ALA A 366 3.16 10.29 -13.68
C ALA A 366 2.97 11.13 -12.41
N VAL A 367 1.83 10.97 -11.72
CA VAL A 367 1.53 11.69 -10.46
C VAL A 367 2.49 11.27 -9.35
N ALA A 368 2.75 9.96 -9.20
CA ALA A 368 3.65 9.45 -8.17
C ALA A 368 5.10 9.92 -8.40
N ILE A 369 5.59 9.88 -9.63
CA ILE A 369 6.95 10.35 -9.97
C ILE A 369 7.07 11.85 -9.74
N ALA A 370 6.20 12.65 -10.37
CA ALA A 370 6.26 14.12 -10.30
C ALA A 370 6.05 14.61 -8.85
N GLY A 371 5.03 14.10 -8.17
CA GLY A 371 4.73 14.47 -6.78
C GLY A 371 5.88 14.11 -5.83
N THR A 372 6.48 12.92 -6.00
CA THR A 372 7.63 12.51 -5.17
C THR A 372 8.84 13.42 -5.41
N LEU A 373 9.16 13.75 -6.66
CA LEU A 373 10.27 14.66 -6.99
C LEU A 373 10.06 16.05 -6.38
N ILE A 374 8.85 16.60 -6.46
CA ILE A 374 8.49 17.88 -5.86
C ILE A 374 8.64 17.81 -4.33
N CYS A 375 8.06 16.78 -3.69
CA CYS A 375 8.18 16.58 -2.23
C CYS A 375 9.65 16.55 -1.80
N LEU A 376 10.49 15.77 -2.48
CA LEU A 376 11.91 15.65 -2.15
C LEU A 376 12.67 16.95 -2.38
N GLY A 377 12.32 17.71 -3.42
CA GLY A 377 12.86 19.05 -3.66
C GLY A 377 12.54 19.99 -2.50
N VAL A 378 11.29 20.01 -2.02
CA VAL A 378 10.87 20.84 -0.89
C VAL A 378 11.54 20.38 0.41
N VAL A 379 11.55 19.08 0.71
CA VAL A 379 12.16 18.54 1.94
C VAL A 379 13.64 18.91 2.04
N ARG A 380 14.39 18.90 0.93
CA ARG A 380 15.80 19.30 0.89
C ARG A 380 16.05 20.74 1.32
N LEU A 381 15.06 21.63 1.25
CA LEU A 381 15.19 23.00 1.76
C LEU A 381 15.23 23.06 3.30
N PHE A 382 14.75 22.02 3.98
CA PHE A 382 14.62 21.97 5.45
C PHE A 382 15.55 20.97 6.13
N THR A 383 16.01 19.95 5.40
CA THR A 383 16.87 18.91 5.95
C THR A 383 17.50 18.05 4.86
N GLU A 384 18.67 17.50 5.15
CA GLU A 384 19.23 16.43 4.30
C GLU A 384 18.35 15.17 4.36
N LEU A 385 18.26 14.45 3.24
CA LEU A 385 17.44 13.26 3.13
C LEU A 385 18.06 12.05 3.83
N ARG A 386 19.40 11.93 3.75
CA ARG A 386 20.15 10.75 4.21
C ARG A 386 20.86 11.05 5.53
N VAL A 387 20.93 10.05 6.39
CA VAL A 387 21.80 10.10 7.58
C VAL A 387 23.27 10.10 7.20
N ASP A 388 24.11 10.58 8.11
CA ASP A 388 25.56 10.53 7.93
C ASP A 388 26.11 9.08 8.00
N GLU A 389 27.37 8.93 7.59
CA GLU A 389 28.02 7.64 7.55
C GLU A 389 28.11 6.94 8.91
N LYS A 390 28.33 7.71 9.97
CA LYS A 390 28.49 7.20 11.33
C LYS A 390 27.17 6.64 11.83
N ALA A 391 26.05 7.39 11.62
CA ALA A 391 24.71 6.94 11.96
C ALA A 391 24.31 5.66 11.21
N GLU A 392 24.62 5.55 9.91
CA GLU A 392 24.34 4.34 9.12
C GLU A 392 25.16 3.13 9.61
N LYS A 393 26.41 3.36 10.06
CA LYS A 393 27.27 2.31 10.65
C LYS A 393 26.77 1.85 12.02
N VAL A 394 26.43 2.77 12.90
CA VAL A 394 25.91 2.48 14.25
C VAL A 394 24.56 1.81 14.16
N GLY A 395 23.67 2.31 13.30
CA GLY A 395 22.29 1.88 13.14
C GLY A 395 21.34 2.99 13.54
N LEU A 396 20.14 3.00 12.91
CA LEU A 396 19.19 4.08 13.05
C LEU A 396 18.40 4.01 14.36
N ASP A 397 18.32 2.83 14.99
CA ASP A 397 17.67 2.68 16.30
C ASP A 397 18.35 3.59 17.34
N LEU A 398 19.66 3.43 17.50
CA LEU A 398 20.43 4.26 18.44
C LEU A 398 20.61 5.70 17.96
N SER A 399 20.95 5.88 16.67
CA SER A 399 21.32 7.23 16.18
C SER A 399 20.16 8.18 15.98
N GLN A 400 18.92 7.67 15.78
CA GLN A 400 17.74 8.50 15.55
C GLN A 400 16.76 8.50 16.74
N HIS A 401 16.75 7.43 17.56
CA HIS A 401 15.77 7.25 18.64
C HIS A 401 16.40 7.00 20.01
N GLY A 402 17.71 6.67 20.09
CA GLY A 402 18.37 6.35 21.36
C GLY A 402 17.92 5.02 21.97
N GLU A 403 17.26 4.16 21.18
CA GLU A 403 16.67 2.89 21.63
C GLU A 403 17.35 1.71 20.94
N SER A 404 17.22 0.52 21.52
CA SER A 404 17.61 -0.75 20.92
C SER A 404 16.48 -1.74 20.97
N ALA A 405 16.18 -2.39 19.87
CA ALA A 405 15.14 -3.43 19.79
C ALA A 405 15.46 -4.63 20.71
N TYR A 406 16.73 -4.91 20.93
CA TYR A 406 17.23 -6.03 21.71
C TYR A 406 18.40 -5.55 22.59
N PRO A 407 18.13 -4.95 23.73
CA PRO A 407 19.17 -4.55 24.66
C PRO A 407 20.01 -5.75 25.08
N THR A 408 21.32 -5.54 25.25
CA THR A 408 22.23 -6.60 25.72
C THR A 408 21.94 -6.81 27.20
N PHE A 409 21.47 -8.00 27.57
CA PHE A 409 21.34 -8.38 28.97
C PHE A 409 22.74 -8.61 29.56
N ASN A 410 23.22 -7.68 30.34
CA ASN A 410 24.53 -7.76 31.00
C ASN A 410 24.42 -8.29 32.45
N GLY A 411 23.29 -8.82 32.86
CA GLY A 411 23.05 -9.30 34.22
C GLY A 411 22.99 -8.19 35.30
N LEU A 412 22.93 -6.93 34.87
CA LEU A 412 22.94 -5.75 35.76
C LEU A 412 21.63 -4.99 35.80
N ASP A 413 20.60 -5.46 35.09
CA ASP A 413 19.26 -4.85 35.09
C ASP A 413 18.49 -5.41 36.30
N SER A 414 18.88 -4.99 37.51
CA SER A 414 18.17 -5.25 38.75
C SER A 414 17.61 -3.97 39.32
#